data_4e142e808022568ab168b3f1b6c3ce9e
#
_entry.id   4e142e808022568ab168b3f1b6c3ce9e
#
_cell.length_a   1.000
_cell.length_b   1.000
_cell.length_c   1.000
_cell.angle_alpha   90.00
_cell.angle_beta   90.00
_cell.angle_gamma   90.00
#
_symmetry.space_group_name_H-M   'P 1'
#
loop_
_entity.id
_entity.type
_entity.pdbx_description
1 polymer ?
#
loop_
_entity_poly.entity_id
_entity_poly.type
_entity_poly.pdbx_seq_one_letter_code
_entity_poly.pdbx_strand_id
1 'polypeptide(L)'
;IMADCATMETASSHFIPELVGSCISTTLIAVGTFFMNWRMAIAALWVLPVSFLIVGCSGRVQKSLSKKQMKLKMDCADGIQECLETVRDLRANNAQAEYMEGLEGKIRAVEKHALVTELGTAVFVGGAQMILKLGIATVALTGGVLLVKGEIDILTFFVFLLLVSR
;
A
#
# COMPACT_ATOMS: atom_id res chain seq x y z
N ILE A 1 4.12 21.62 10.09
CA ILE A 1 4.73 22.23 8.89
C ILE A 1 5.98 21.46 8.45
N MET A 2 6.94 21.15 9.34
CA MET A 2 8.14 20.40 8.94
C MET A 2 7.85 18.96 8.51
N ALA A 3 6.98 18.24 9.20
CA ALA A 3 6.60 16.87 8.84
C ALA A 3 5.88 16.80 7.48
N ASP A 4 5.08 17.80 7.15
CA ASP A 4 4.36 17.86 5.86
C ASP A 4 5.32 18.13 4.71
N CYS A 5 6.32 18.99 4.90
CA CYS A 5 7.36 19.25 3.90
C CYS A 5 8.20 18.01 3.61
N ALA A 6 8.62 17.26 4.64
CA ALA A 6 9.37 16.02 4.47
C ALA A 6 8.54 14.94 3.75
N THR A 7 7.25 14.86 4.03
CA THR A 7 6.34 13.93 3.34
C THR A 7 6.17 14.31 1.87
N MET A 8 6.03 15.60 1.57
CA MET A 8 5.95 16.12 0.20
C MET A 8 7.25 15.89 -0.58
N GLU A 9 8.40 16.09 0.06
CA GLU A 9 9.71 15.83 -0.52
C GLU A 9 9.90 14.34 -0.85
N THR A 10 9.55 13.44 0.08
CA THR A 10 9.61 11.99 -0.16
C THR A 10 8.63 11.56 -1.27
N ALA A 11 7.43 12.12 -1.29
CA ALA A 11 6.45 11.84 -2.33
C ALA A 11 6.94 12.29 -3.71
N SER A 12 7.51 13.48 -3.79
CA SER A 12 7.97 14.05 -5.07
C SER A 12 9.24 13.39 -5.59
N SER A 13 10.21 13.11 -4.72
CA SER A 13 11.52 12.60 -5.13
C SER A 13 11.59 11.08 -5.27
N HIS A 14 10.73 10.35 -4.60
CA HIS A 14 10.78 8.88 -4.59
C HIS A 14 9.56 8.25 -5.28
N PHE A 15 8.34 8.57 -4.83
CA PHE A 15 7.16 7.88 -5.32
C PHE A 15 6.77 8.23 -6.77
N ILE A 16 6.94 9.49 -7.20
CA ILE A 16 6.60 9.89 -8.56
C ILE A 16 7.51 9.23 -9.60
N PRO A 17 8.86 9.28 -9.48
CA PRO A 17 9.74 8.59 -10.41
C PRO A 17 9.54 7.07 -10.43
N GLU A 18 9.33 6.44 -9.27
CA GLU A 18 9.09 5.02 -9.15
C GLU A 18 7.78 4.61 -9.85
N LEU A 19 6.71 5.38 -9.67
CA LEU A 19 5.42 5.15 -10.32
C LEU A 19 5.53 5.28 -11.83
N VAL A 20 6.19 6.32 -12.33
CA VAL A 20 6.41 6.53 -13.77
C VAL A 20 7.26 5.41 -14.36
N GLY A 21 8.37 5.04 -13.68
CA GLY A 21 9.23 3.94 -14.09
C GLY A 21 8.49 2.60 -14.15
N SER A 22 7.67 2.31 -13.15
CA SER A 22 6.85 1.11 -13.10
C SER A 22 5.79 1.07 -14.20
N CYS A 23 5.13 2.19 -14.49
CA CYS A 23 4.16 2.29 -15.58
C CYS A 23 4.82 2.06 -16.95
N ILE A 24 5.97 2.68 -17.21
CA ILE A 24 6.72 2.49 -18.46
C ILE A 24 7.17 1.04 -18.58
N SER A 25 7.77 0.48 -17.54
CA SER A 25 8.26 -0.91 -17.52
C SER A 25 7.12 -1.90 -17.77
N THR A 26 6.00 -1.74 -17.07
CA THR A 26 4.82 -2.61 -17.24
C THR A 26 4.24 -2.52 -18.64
N THR A 27 4.19 -1.30 -19.22
CA THR A 27 3.70 -1.11 -20.58
C THR A 27 4.61 -1.77 -21.61
N LEU A 28 5.94 -1.62 -21.47
CA LEU A 28 6.92 -2.25 -22.35
C LEU A 28 6.84 -3.78 -22.27
N ILE A 29 6.74 -4.34 -21.07
CA ILE A 29 6.58 -5.78 -20.86
C ILE A 29 5.27 -6.28 -21.48
N ALA A 30 4.15 -5.56 -21.26
CA ALA A 30 2.86 -5.92 -21.82
C ALA A 30 2.88 -5.94 -23.35
N VAL A 31 3.47 -4.93 -23.99
CA VAL A 31 3.62 -4.86 -25.44
C VAL A 31 4.53 -5.98 -25.93
N GLY A 32 5.69 -6.20 -25.32
CA GLY A 32 6.63 -7.26 -25.70
C GLY A 32 6.02 -8.66 -25.59
N THR A 33 5.33 -8.95 -24.49
CA THR A 33 4.65 -10.24 -24.29
C THR A 33 3.52 -10.47 -25.29
N PHE A 34 2.79 -9.41 -25.67
CA PHE A 34 1.72 -9.49 -26.66
C PHE A 34 2.24 -9.87 -28.06
N PHE A 35 3.41 -9.37 -28.46
CA PHE A 35 4.06 -9.73 -29.70
C PHE A 35 4.59 -11.19 -29.73
N MET A 36 4.99 -11.73 -28.58
CA MET A 36 5.49 -13.10 -28.50
C MET A 36 4.36 -14.12 -28.56
N ASN A 37 3.35 -13.99 -27.70
CA ASN A 37 2.20 -14.89 -27.70
C ASN A 37 1.01 -14.22 -27.00
N TRP A 38 -0.05 -13.89 -27.75
CA TRP A 38 -1.23 -13.20 -27.24
C TRP A 38 -2.00 -13.98 -26.18
N ARG A 39 -2.03 -15.32 -26.26
CA ARG A 39 -2.72 -16.19 -25.29
C ARG A 39 -2.05 -16.13 -23.93
N MET A 40 -0.71 -16.20 -23.89
CA MET A 40 0.04 -16.07 -22.65
C MET A 40 0.01 -14.65 -22.11
N ALA A 41 0.03 -13.65 -23.01
CA ALA A 41 -0.10 -12.25 -22.61
C ALA A 41 -1.44 -11.97 -21.91
N ILE A 42 -2.54 -12.49 -22.42
CA ILE A 42 -3.85 -12.37 -21.75
C ILE A 42 -3.84 -13.08 -20.38
N ALA A 43 -3.26 -14.28 -20.29
CA ALA A 43 -3.14 -15.01 -19.03
C ALA A 43 -2.26 -14.29 -17.99
N ALA A 44 -1.33 -13.45 -18.42
CA ALA A 44 -0.52 -12.60 -17.54
C ALA A 44 -1.24 -11.29 -17.16
N LEU A 45 -1.88 -10.64 -18.12
CA LEU A 45 -2.41 -9.29 -17.97
C LEU A 45 -3.78 -9.20 -17.29
N TRP A 46 -4.56 -10.29 -17.27
CA TRP A 46 -5.90 -10.25 -16.63
C TRP A 46 -5.86 -9.91 -15.13
N VAL A 47 -4.73 -10.19 -14.47
CA VAL A 47 -4.54 -9.92 -13.05
C VAL A 47 -4.41 -8.42 -12.76
N LEU A 48 -3.89 -7.63 -13.71
CA LEU A 48 -3.72 -6.19 -13.55
C LEU A 48 -5.05 -5.46 -13.28
N PRO A 49 -6.11 -5.61 -14.11
CA PRO A 49 -7.38 -4.94 -13.83
C PRO A 49 -8.02 -5.40 -12.51
N VAL A 50 -7.85 -6.66 -12.13
CA VAL A 50 -8.37 -7.17 -10.86
C VAL A 50 -7.64 -6.52 -9.68
N SER A 51 -6.31 -6.43 -9.73
CA SER A 51 -5.52 -5.72 -8.71
C SER A 51 -5.89 -4.24 -8.63
N PHE A 52 -6.06 -3.56 -9.76
CA PHE A 52 -6.49 -2.16 -9.79
C PHE A 52 -7.87 -1.95 -9.17
N LEU A 53 -8.82 -2.84 -9.41
CA LEU A 53 -10.14 -2.79 -8.77
C LEU A 53 -10.04 -2.92 -7.25
N ILE A 54 -9.23 -3.85 -6.75
CA ILE A 54 -9.06 -4.06 -5.32
C ILE A 54 -8.41 -2.84 -4.67
N VAL A 55 -7.32 -2.33 -5.24
CA VAL A 55 -6.63 -1.14 -4.74
C VAL A 55 -7.54 0.08 -4.81
N GLY A 56 -8.28 0.26 -5.90
CA GLY A 56 -9.22 1.37 -6.06
C GLY A 56 -10.38 1.32 -5.04
N CYS A 57 -10.94 0.15 -4.77
CA CYS A 57 -11.96 -0.02 -3.74
C CYS A 57 -11.40 0.22 -2.33
N SER A 58 -10.16 -0.21 -2.07
CA SER A 58 -9.51 -0.02 -0.77
C SER A 58 -9.20 1.44 -0.47
N GLY A 59 -8.94 2.25 -1.50
CA GLY A 59 -8.56 3.66 -1.34
C GLY A 59 -9.61 4.51 -0.60
N ARG A 60 -10.90 4.21 -0.75
CA ARG A 60 -11.97 4.89 0.01
C ARG A 60 -11.91 4.54 1.49
N VAL A 61 -11.71 3.28 1.82
CA VAL A 61 -11.61 2.80 3.20
C VAL A 61 -10.35 3.36 3.86
N GLN A 62 -9.21 3.28 3.19
CA GLN A 62 -7.94 3.83 3.66
C GLN A 62 -8.03 5.34 3.91
N LYS A 63 -8.65 6.11 3.00
CA LYS A 63 -8.83 7.55 3.16
C LYS A 63 -9.67 7.90 4.39
N SER A 64 -10.70 7.12 4.68
CA SER A 64 -11.52 7.30 5.89
C SER A 64 -10.74 7.00 7.16
N LEU A 65 -10.00 5.88 7.19
CA LEU A 65 -9.16 5.47 8.31
C LEU A 65 -8.05 6.50 8.57
N SER A 66 -7.35 6.94 7.52
CA SER A 66 -6.28 7.94 7.62
C SER A 66 -6.77 9.28 8.13
N LYS A 67 -7.95 9.74 7.69
CA LYS A 67 -8.55 10.99 8.20
C LYS A 67 -8.83 10.91 9.70
N LYS A 68 -9.39 9.79 10.16
CA LYS A 68 -9.68 9.59 11.59
C LYS A 68 -8.39 9.50 12.40
N GLN A 69 -7.38 8.81 11.89
CA GLN A 69 -6.07 8.74 12.53
C GLN A 69 -5.40 10.11 12.64
N MET A 70 -5.47 10.92 11.57
CA MET A 70 -4.94 12.29 11.58
C MET A 70 -5.62 13.14 12.64
N LYS A 71 -6.96 13.09 12.74
CA LYS A 71 -7.71 13.81 13.76
C LYS A 71 -7.26 13.41 15.17
N LEU A 72 -7.18 12.11 15.47
CA LEU A 72 -6.71 11.62 16.76
C LEU A 72 -5.29 12.06 17.10
N LYS A 73 -4.40 12.09 16.10
CA LYS A 73 -3.03 12.61 16.28
C LYS A 73 -3.02 14.09 16.61
N MET A 74 -3.86 14.88 15.94
CA MET A 74 -4.00 16.33 16.24
C MET A 74 -4.55 16.54 17.65
N ASP A 75 -5.64 15.85 18.02
CA ASP A 75 -6.24 15.92 19.36
C ASP A 75 -5.24 15.53 20.48
N CYS A 76 -4.33 14.59 20.17
CA CYS A 76 -3.25 14.20 21.09
C CYS A 76 -2.15 15.27 21.16
N ALA A 77 -1.73 15.82 20.01
CA ALA A 77 -0.74 16.89 19.96
C ALA A 77 -1.22 18.16 20.68
N ASP A 78 -2.48 18.54 20.48
CA ASP A 78 -3.10 19.67 21.17
C ASP A 78 -3.12 19.44 22.69
N GLY A 79 -3.43 18.22 23.14
CA GLY A 79 -3.37 17.86 24.56
C GLY A 79 -1.96 17.90 25.15
N ILE A 80 -0.95 17.52 24.40
CA ILE A 80 0.46 17.64 24.83
C ILE A 80 0.85 19.12 24.92
N GLN A 81 0.47 19.92 23.95
CA GLN A 81 0.76 21.36 23.95
C GLN A 81 0.08 22.04 25.13
N GLU A 82 -1.20 21.78 25.37
CA GLU A 82 -1.94 22.29 26.51
C GLU A 82 -1.28 21.91 27.84
N CYS A 83 -0.81 20.65 27.97
CA CYS A 83 -0.08 20.18 29.14
C CYS A 83 1.20 21.00 29.39
N LEU A 84 1.95 21.30 28.33
CA LEU A 84 3.18 22.08 28.44
C LEU A 84 2.92 23.54 28.82
N GLU A 85 1.87 24.13 28.28
CA GLU A 85 1.48 25.51 28.57
C GLU A 85 0.95 25.67 30.04
N THR A 86 0.18 24.68 30.50
CA THR A 86 -0.48 24.73 31.81
C THR A 86 0.27 23.97 32.92
N VAL A 87 1.46 23.47 32.67
CA VAL A 87 2.23 22.62 33.60
C VAL A 87 2.42 23.27 35.00
N ARG A 88 2.60 24.58 35.04
CA ARG A 88 2.74 25.32 36.31
C ARG A 88 1.45 25.33 37.09
N ASP A 89 0.32 25.56 36.43
CA ASP A 89 -1.00 25.64 37.06
C ASP A 89 -1.45 24.24 37.50
N LEU A 90 -1.20 23.21 36.71
CA LEU A 90 -1.44 21.82 37.07
C LEU A 90 -0.67 21.39 38.33
N ARG A 91 0.62 21.86 38.44
CA ARG A 91 1.42 21.62 39.64
C ARG A 91 0.90 22.39 40.88
N ALA A 92 0.51 23.62 40.68
CA ALA A 92 -0.02 24.45 41.77
C ALA A 92 -1.31 23.90 42.35
N ASN A 93 -2.16 23.31 41.53
CA ASN A 93 -3.45 22.74 41.91
C ASN A 93 -3.42 21.22 42.18
N ASN A 94 -2.24 20.58 42.14
CA ASN A 94 -2.07 19.14 42.35
C ASN A 94 -2.93 18.27 41.41
N ALA A 95 -3.27 18.79 40.22
CA ALA A 95 -4.16 18.15 39.23
C ALA A 95 -3.41 17.37 38.14
N GLN A 96 -2.11 17.15 38.31
CA GLN A 96 -1.25 16.48 37.30
C GLN A 96 -1.70 15.06 36.99
N ALA A 97 -2.08 14.29 38.02
CA ALA A 97 -2.43 12.88 37.85
C ALA A 97 -3.68 12.71 36.97
N GLU A 98 -4.70 13.50 37.25
CA GLU A 98 -5.97 13.47 36.50
C GLU A 98 -5.77 13.91 35.04
N TYR A 99 -4.99 14.98 34.82
CA TYR A 99 -4.69 15.43 33.46
C TYR A 99 -3.87 14.38 32.66
N MET A 100 -2.88 13.76 33.29
CA MET A 100 -2.06 12.72 32.66
C MET A 100 -2.87 11.49 32.30
N GLU A 101 -3.83 11.08 33.12
CA GLU A 101 -4.73 9.97 32.82
C GLU A 101 -5.56 10.27 31.54
N GLY A 102 -6.07 11.50 31.43
CA GLY A 102 -6.76 11.95 30.21
C GLY A 102 -5.88 11.94 28.96
N LEU A 103 -4.62 12.39 29.10
CA LEU A 103 -3.65 12.41 28.02
C LEU A 103 -3.23 10.99 27.59
N GLU A 104 -3.02 10.09 28.56
CA GLU A 104 -2.77 8.67 28.26
C GLU A 104 -3.94 8.05 27.49
N GLY A 105 -5.17 8.40 27.82
CA GLY A 105 -6.36 7.96 27.07
C GLY A 105 -6.31 8.39 25.60
N LYS A 106 -5.90 9.64 25.32
CA LYS A 106 -5.70 10.15 23.93
C LYS A 106 -4.60 9.39 23.22
N ILE A 107 -3.46 9.14 23.87
CA ILE A 107 -2.32 8.38 23.31
C ILE A 107 -2.75 6.96 22.96
N ARG A 108 -3.41 6.24 23.86
CA ARG A 108 -3.93 4.88 23.62
C ARG A 108 -4.95 4.84 22.47
N ALA A 109 -5.77 5.88 22.32
CA ALA A 109 -6.70 5.99 21.20
C ALA A 109 -5.97 6.13 19.85
N VAL A 110 -4.90 6.93 19.81
CA VAL A 110 -4.04 7.06 18.62
C VAL A 110 -3.39 5.73 18.28
N GLU A 111 -2.79 5.04 19.26
CA GLU A 111 -2.13 3.75 19.08
C GLU A 111 -3.10 2.68 18.56
N LYS A 112 -4.23 2.51 19.22
CA LYS A 112 -5.26 1.55 18.80
C LYS A 112 -5.76 1.80 17.38
N HIS A 113 -5.96 3.07 17.03
CA HIS A 113 -6.43 3.42 15.69
C HIS A 113 -5.32 3.27 14.65
N ALA A 114 -4.06 3.50 15.00
CA ALA A 114 -2.91 3.24 14.15
C ALA A 114 -2.82 1.75 13.79
N LEU A 115 -2.91 0.86 14.78
CA LEU A 115 -2.94 -0.59 14.54
C LEU A 115 -4.07 -1.01 13.61
N VAL A 116 -5.29 -0.48 13.79
CA VAL A 116 -6.42 -0.78 12.89
C VAL A 116 -6.16 -0.28 11.47
N THR A 117 -5.55 0.89 11.33
CA THR A 117 -5.22 1.46 10.02
C THR A 117 -4.13 0.66 9.32
N GLU A 118 -3.08 0.26 10.04
CA GLU A 118 -1.99 -0.56 9.52
C GLU A 118 -2.46 -1.96 9.12
N LEU A 119 -3.24 -2.63 9.97
CA LEU A 119 -3.82 -3.93 9.65
C LEU A 119 -4.75 -3.85 8.43
N GLY A 120 -5.60 -2.82 8.38
CA GLY A 120 -6.46 -2.59 7.22
C GLY A 120 -5.65 -2.42 5.93
N THR A 121 -4.61 -1.60 5.97
CA THR A 121 -3.70 -1.40 4.83
C THR A 121 -2.98 -2.70 4.45
N ALA A 122 -2.45 -3.43 5.44
CA ALA A 122 -1.74 -4.69 5.21
C ALA A 122 -2.64 -5.75 4.55
N VAL A 123 -3.89 -5.87 4.97
CA VAL A 123 -4.85 -6.83 4.37
C VAL A 123 -5.15 -6.46 2.91
N PHE A 124 -5.40 -5.19 2.60
CA PHE A 124 -5.70 -4.77 1.23
C PHE A 124 -4.50 -4.86 0.31
N VAL A 125 -3.35 -4.35 0.75
CA VAL A 125 -2.11 -4.40 -0.05
C VAL A 125 -1.60 -5.83 -0.18
N GLY A 126 -1.59 -6.60 0.91
CA GLY A 126 -1.21 -8.01 0.90
C GLY A 126 -2.13 -8.86 0.03
N GLY A 127 -3.45 -8.59 0.09
CA GLY A 127 -4.43 -9.24 -0.79
C GLY A 127 -4.18 -8.95 -2.27
N ALA A 128 -3.92 -7.69 -2.63
CA ALA A 128 -3.55 -7.32 -4.00
C ALA A 128 -2.25 -8.02 -4.46
N GLN A 129 -1.24 -8.08 -3.59
CA GLN A 129 0.01 -8.80 -3.88
C GLN A 129 -0.19 -10.30 -4.06
N MET A 130 -1.06 -10.94 -3.26
CA MET A 130 -1.39 -12.36 -3.45
C MET A 130 -2.04 -12.61 -4.80
N ILE A 131 -2.92 -11.73 -5.25
CA ILE A 131 -3.57 -11.86 -6.57
C ILE A 131 -2.55 -11.69 -7.69
N LEU A 132 -1.60 -10.74 -7.57
CA LEU A 132 -0.50 -10.63 -8.53
C LEU A 132 0.33 -11.93 -8.61
N LYS A 133 0.60 -12.57 -7.47
CA LYS A 133 1.30 -13.88 -7.44
C LYS A 133 0.48 -15.00 -8.08
N LEU A 134 -0.85 -14.97 -7.99
CA LEU A 134 -1.71 -15.90 -8.74
C LEU A 134 -1.57 -15.72 -10.25
N GLY A 135 -1.23 -14.53 -10.72
CA GLY A 135 -0.89 -14.28 -12.13
C GLY A 135 0.27 -15.16 -12.63
N ILE A 136 1.29 -15.34 -11.81
CA ILE A 136 2.42 -16.23 -12.14
C ILE A 136 1.93 -17.67 -12.28
N ALA A 137 1.05 -18.13 -11.37
CA ALA A 137 0.49 -19.48 -11.43
C ALA A 137 -0.36 -19.70 -12.69
N THR A 138 -1.18 -18.71 -13.08
CA THR A 138 -2.00 -18.80 -14.30
C THR A 138 -1.13 -18.84 -15.56
N VAL A 139 -0.04 -18.06 -15.61
CA VAL A 139 0.93 -18.11 -16.71
C VAL A 139 1.65 -19.45 -16.75
N ALA A 140 2.05 -19.99 -15.60
CA ALA A 140 2.70 -21.30 -15.52
C ALA A 140 1.79 -22.42 -16.01
N LEU A 141 0.51 -22.42 -15.61
CA LEU A 141 -0.47 -23.40 -16.05
C LEU A 141 -0.77 -23.28 -17.56
N THR A 142 -1.07 -22.06 -18.02
CA THR A 142 -1.38 -21.82 -19.45
C THR A 142 -0.18 -22.12 -20.33
N GLY A 143 1.00 -21.67 -19.93
CA GLY A 143 2.25 -21.91 -20.64
C GLY A 143 2.62 -23.38 -20.65
N GLY A 144 2.44 -24.11 -19.54
CA GLY A 144 2.65 -25.55 -19.47
C GLY A 144 1.75 -26.33 -20.44
N VAL A 145 0.47 -25.96 -20.52
CA VAL A 145 -0.47 -26.57 -21.49
C VAL A 145 -0.07 -26.27 -22.94
N LEU A 146 0.33 -25.05 -23.25
CA LEU A 146 0.78 -24.66 -24.59
C LEU A 146 2.10 -25.33 -24.99
N LEU A 147 3.00 -25.51 -24.02
CA LEU A 147 4.26 -26.22 -24.21
C LEU A 147 4.03 -27.71 -24.56
N VAL A 148 3.13 -28.38 -23.82
CA VAL A 148 2.76 -29.78 -24.09
C VAL A 148 2.11 -29.95 -25.48
N LYS A 149 1.35 -28.93 -25.92
CA LYS A 149 0.77 -28.92 -27.28
C LYS A 149 1.76 -28.58 -28.37
N GLY A 150 2.99 -28.19 -28.03
CA GLY A 150 4.02 -27.78 -29.00
C GLY A 150 3.74 -26.41 -29.65
N GLU A 151 2.84 -25.60 -29.10
CA GLU A 151 2.50 -24.27 -29.63
C GLU A 151 3.51 -23.19 -29.21
N ILE A 152 4.31 -23.45 -28.17
CA ILE A 152 5.37 -22.55 -27.69
C ILE A 152 6.65 -23.33 -27.40
N ASP A 153 7.78 -22.65 -27.54
CA ASP A 153 9.08 -23.19 -27.22
C ASP A 153 9.39 -23.06 -25.72
N ILE A 154 10.24 -23.95 -25.19
CA ILE A 154 10.68 -23.96 -23.79
C ILE A 154 11.30 -22.60 -23.42
N LEU A 155 12.08 -22.01 -24.29
CA LEU A 155 12.71 -20.72 -24.08
C LEU A 155 11.67 -19.62 -23.90
N THR A 156 10.65 -19.58 -24.76
CA THR A 156 9.53 -18.64 -24.67
C THR A 156 8.78 -18.77 -23.33
N PHE A 157 8.54 -19.99 -22.89
CA PHE A 157 7.89 -20.26 -21.62
C PHE A 157 8.68 -19.70 -20.45
N PHE A 158 9.99 -19.95 -20.38
CA PHE A 158 10.84 -19.41 -19.31
C PHE A 158 10.95 -17.88 -19.36
N VAL A 159 11.04 -17.28 -20.53
CA VAL A 159 11.06 -15.81 -20.68
C VAL A 159 9.77 -15.19 -20.12
N PHE A 160 8.60 -15.78 -20.40
CA PHE A 160 7.34 -15.31 -19.83
C PHE A 160 7.30 -15.43 -18.31
N LEU A 161 7.76 -16.56 -17.74
CA LEU A 161 7.82 -16.71 -16.28
C LEU A 161 8.73 -15.66 -15.64
N LEU A 162 9.88 -15.39 -16.23
CA LEU A 162 10.80 -14.36 -15.74
C LEU A 162 10.19 -12.96 -15.84
N LEU A 163 9.53 -12.63 -16.95
CA LEU A 163 8.91 -11.33 -17.15
C LEU A 163 7.76 -11.08 -16.17
N VAL A 164 6.93 -12.09 -15.90
CA VAL A 164 5.79 -11.97 -15.01
C VAL A 164 6.20 -12.03 -13.53
N SER A 165 7.34 -12.64 -13.20
CA SER A 165 7.86 -12.71 -11.83
C SER A 165 8.44 -11.38 -11.31
N ARG A 166 8.76 -10.46 -12.20
CA ARG A 166 9.35 -9.16 -11.88
C ARG A 166 8.32 -8.14 -11.46
#